data_a2214847b4c707a732481352ce2a90b2
#
_entry.id   a2214847b4c707a732481352ce2a90b2
#
_cell.length_a   1.000
_cell.length_b   1.000
_cell.length_c   1.000
_cell.angle_alpha   90.00
_cell.angle_beta   90.00
_cell.angle_gamma   90.00
#
_symmetry.space_group_name_H-M   'P 1'
#
loop_
_entity.id
_entity.type
_entity.pdbx_description
1 polymer ?
#
loop_
_entity_poly.entity_id
_entity_poly.type
_entity_poly.pdbx_seq_one_letter_code
_entity_poly.pdbx_strand_id
1 'polypeptide(L)'
;MKLLTELVHAAYAPHAARGLRYWGTHQTVDDTTTRFRSGHGLVAEFNGTYVGTITVRPPQPQSPVSLYRDLHTWTISQFAVAPSFKDRHLGKALHQAAIAHVLRHGGKSMALDTAAPAVALIAMYLSWGYRVVGRHDWQPHTNYVSVVMSLPLAVT
;
A
#
# COMPACT_ATOMS: atom_id res chain seq x y z
N MET A 1 11.89 -9.35 -9.83
CA MET A 1 11.89 -8.21 -8.87
C MET A 1 12.35 -6.89 -9.47
N LYS A 2 13.32 -6.89 -10.41
CA LYS A 2 13.77 -5.65 -11.06
C LYS A 2 12.61 -4.90 -11.73
N LEU A 3 11.81 -5.58 -12.55
CA LEU A 3 10.66 -4.97 -13.23
C LEU A 3 9.62 -4.44 -12.24
N LEU A 4 9.43 -5.14 -11.13
CA LEU A 4 8.52 -4.69 -10.08
C LEU A 4 9.05 -3.42 -9.39
N THR A 5 10.34 -3.34 -9.14
CA THR A 5 10.99 -2.15 -8.58
C THR A 5 10.84 -0.95 -9.52
N GLU A 6 11.04 -1.15 -10.81
CA GLU A 6 10.86 -0.10 -11.83
C GLU A 6 9.41 0.39 -11.88
N LEU A 7 8.44 -0.53 -11.80
CA LEU A 7 7.02 -0.18 -11.71
C LEU A 7 6.74 0.71 -10.50
N VAL A 8 7.24 0.31 -9.33
CA VAL A 8 7.03 1.06 -8.08
C VAL A 8 7.66 2.45 -8.18
N HIS A 9 8.89 2.56 -8.67
CA HIS A 9 9.55 3.86 -8.87
C HIS A 9 8.74 4.75 -9.81
N ALA A 10 8.28 4.24 -10.93
CA ALA A 10 7.49 5.00 -11.89
C ALA A 10 6.17 5.49 -11.28
N ALA A 11 5.49 4.64 -10.52
CA ALA A 11 4.22 4.97 -9.87
C ALA A 11 4.38 6.05 -8.79
N TYR A 12 5.51 6.06 -8.08
CA TYR A 12 5.77 7.01 -7.00
C TYR A 12 6.54 8.26 -7.44
N ALA A 13 6.98 8.34 -8.70
CA ALA A 13 7.67 9.51 -9.22
C ALA A 13 6.91 10.83 -9.03
N PRO A 14 5.57 10.91 -9.20
CA PRO A 14 4.84 12.14 -8.90
C PRO A 14 4.95 12.60 -7.45
N HIS A 15 5.02 11.68 -6.50
CA HIS A 15 5.23 12.01 -5.09
C HIS A 15 6.64 12.57 -4.85
N ALA A 16 7.66 11.95 -5.46
CA ALA A 16 9.03 12.45 -5.40
C ALA A 16 9.14 13.87 -5.98
N ALA A 17 8.44 14.14 -7.09
CA ALA A 17 8.39 15.47 -7.70
C ALA A 17 7.78 16.53 -6.77
N ARG A 18 6.92 16.11 -5.83
CA ARG A 18 6.33 16.97 -4.78
C ARG A 18 7.18 17.02 -3.51
N GLY A 19 8.37 16.44 -3.51
CA GLY A 19 9.27 16.41 -2.36
C GLY A 19 8.91 15.39 -1.29
N LEU A 20 8.04 14.43 -1.57
CA LEU A 20 7.65 13.37 -0.64
C LEU A 20 8.49 12.10 -0.85
N ARG A 21 9.16 11.67 0.21
CA ARG A 21 10.04 10.50 0.17
C ARG A 21 9.33 9.26 0.73
N TYR A 22 8.47 8.67 -0.07
CA TYR A 22 7.93 7.33 0.21
C TYR A 22 9.01 6.26 0.02
N TRP A 23 8.83 5.09 0.62
CA TRP A 23 9.67 3.93 0.31
C TRP A 23 9.73 3.65 -1.19
N GLY A 24 8.59 3.73 -1.87
CA GLY A 24 8.48 3.50 -3.31
C GLY A 24 9.27 4.46 -4.17
N THR A 25 9.67 5.63 -3.66
CA THR A 25 10.47 6.60 -4.42
C THR A 25 11.93 6.19 -4.55
N HIS A 26 12.45 5.36 -3.65
CA HIS A 26 13.89 5.07 -3.56
C HIS A 26 14.24 3.62 -3.23
N GLN A 27 13.25 2.74 -3.04
CA GLN A 27 13.53 1.36 -2.66
C GLN A 27 14.42 0.64 -3.67
N THR A 28 15.29 -0.23 -3.16
CA THR A 28 16.16 -1.08 -3.97
C THR A 28 15.40 -2.33 -4.44
N VAL A 29 16.02 -3.13 -5.32
CA VAL A 29 15.46 -4.44 -5.72
C VAL A 29 15.33 -5.36 -4.51
N ASP A 30 16.30 -5.32 -3.59
CA ASP A 30 16.24 -6.12 -2.35
C ASP A 30 15.09 -5.66 -1.44
N ASP A 31 14.86 -4.36 -1.32
CA ASP A 31 13.73 -3.80 -0.59
C ASP A 31 12.40 -4.29 -1.20
N THR A 32 12.28 -4.24 -2.52
CA THR A 32 11.11 -4.74 -3.24
C THR A 32 10.85 -6.20 -2.93
N THR A 33 11.90 -7.02 -2.98
CA THR A 33 11.81 -8.45 -2.68
C THR A 33 11.38 -8.70 -1.24
N THR A 34 12.00 -8.02 -0.30
CA THR A 34 11.67 -8.14 1.14
C THR A 34 10.23 -7.74 1.41
N ARG A 35 9.78 -6.63 0.87
CA ARG A 35 8.42 -6.14 1.03
C ARG A 35 7.40 -7.08 0.39
N PHE A 36 7.66 -7.55 -0.82
CA PHE A 36 6.78 -8.49 -1.53
C PHE A 36 6.62 -9.81 -0.76
N ARG A 37 7.72 -10.33 -0.21
CA ARG A 37 7.74 -11.57 0.58
C ARG A 37 7.24 -11.43 2.01
N SER A 38 7.06 -10.21 2.50
CA SER A 38 6.56 -9.96 3.86
C SER A 38 5.09 -10.32 4.06
N GLY A 39 4.39 -10.62 2.97
CA GLY A 39 2.97 -10.97 2.99
C GLY A 39 2.57 -11.65 1.69
N HIS A 40 1.35 -11.36 1.25
CA HIS A 40 0.81 -11.85 -0.01
C HIS A 40 0.88 -10.74 -1.06
N GLY A 41 1.73 -10.94 -2.07
CA GLY A 41 1.89 -10.00 -3.19
C GLY A 41 1.03 -10.39 -4.37
N LEU A 42 0.36 -9.40 -4.95
CA LEU A 42 -0.42 -9.52 -6.18
C LEU A 42 0.21 -8.63 -7.25
N VAL A 43 0.23 -9.12 -8.48
CA VAL A 43 0.76 -8.39 -9.64
C VAL A 43 -0.29 -8.40 -10.73
N ALA A 44 -0.54 -7.23 -11.34
CA ALA A 44 -1.33 -7.11 -12.55
C ALA A 44 -0.39 -7.05 -13.75
N GLU A 45 -0.65 -7.88 -14.75
CA GLU A 45 0.15 -8.00 -15.96
C GLU A 45 -0.71 -7.71 -17.18
N PHE A 46 -0.17 -6.95 -18.12
CA PHE A 46 -0.82 -6.65 -19.39
C PHE A 46 0.21 -6.75 -20.51
N ASN A 47 -0.05 -7.65 -21.49
CA ASN A 47 0.86 -7.89 -22.62
C ASN A 47 2.33 -8.14 -22.20
N GLY A 48 2.52 -8.95 -21.14
CA GLY A 48 3.84 -9.30 -20.64
C GLY A 48 4.52 -8.22 -19.79
N THR A 49 3.83 -7.12 -19.51
CA THR A 49 4.36 -6.00 -18.72
C THR A 49 3.63 -5.92 -17.38
N TYR A 50 4.36 -5.66 -16.30
CA TYR A 50 3.77 -5.41 -14.98
C TYR A 50 3.19 -3.99 -14.95
N VAL A 51 1.90 -3.89 -14.70
CA VAL A 51 1.16 -2.62 -14.73
C VAL A 51 0.59 -2.23 -13.36
N GLY A 52 0.63 -3.13 -12.39
CA GLY A 52 0.20 -2.83 -11.03
C GLY A 52 0.64 -3.91 -10.06
N THR A 53 0.71 -3.54 -8.79
CA THR A 53 1.02 -4.46 -7.69
C THR A 53 0.42 -3.95 -6.39
N ILE A 54 0.11 -4.88 -5.51
CA ILE A 54 -0.26 -4.61 -4.12
C ILE A 54 0.24 -5.76 -3.26
N THR A 55 0.75 -5.46 -2.08
CA THR A 55 1.10 -6.47 -1.09
C THR A 55 0.26 -6.25 0.15
N VAL A 56 -0.31 -7.31 0.72
CA VAL A 56 -0.98 -7.27 2.01
C VAL A 56 -0.19 -8.10 3.01
N ARG A 57 0.06 -7.52 4.16
CA ARG A 57 0.85 -8.11 5.23
C ARG A 57 -0.06 -8.55 6.37
N PRO A 58 0.15 -9.76 6.92
CA PRO A 58 -0.60 -10.20 8.10
C PRO A 58 -0.25 -9.35 9.33
N PRO A 59 -0.96 -9.53 10.45
CA PRO A 59 -0.64 -8.82 11.69
C PRO A 59 0.84 -8.86 12.03
N GLN A 60 1.37 -7.71 12.46
CA GLN A 60 2.79 -7.50 12.68
C GLN A 60 3.07 -7.26 14.16
N PRO A 61 3.37 -8.31 14.96
CA PRO A 61 3.55 -8.16 16.41
C PRO A 61 4.66 -7.20 16.82
N GLN A 62 5.62 -6.95 15.92
CA GLN A 62 6.78 -6.09 16.19
C GLN A 62 6.60 -4.66 15.65
N SER A 63 5.46 -4.33 15.07
CA SER A 63 5.23 -3.00 14.52
C SER A 63 5.15 -1.94 15.63
N PRO A 64 5.74 -0.75 15.41
CA PRO A 64 5.55 0.38 16.32
C PRO A 64 4.15 0.98 16.24
N VAL A 65 3.38 0.68 15.19
CA VAL A 65 2.00 1.14 15.02
C VAL A 65 1.07 0.12 15.68
N SER A 66 0.35 0.54 16.74
CA SER A 66 -0.47 -0.38 17.53
C SER A 66 -1.54 -1.10 16.72
N LEU A 67 -2.18 -0.40 15.77
CA LEU A 67 -3.19 -0.99 14.89
C LEU A 67 -2.61 -2.16 14.08
N TYR A 68 -1.35 -2.07 13.65
CA TYR A 68 -0.70 -3.10 12.84
C TYR A 68 -0.35 -4.37 13.64
N ARG A 69 -0.40 -4.30 14.97
CA ARG A 69 -0.24 -5.47 15.85
C ARG A 69 -1.56 -6.19 16.11
N ASP A 70 -2.69 -5.58 15.78
CA ASP A 70 -4.01 -6.21 15.96
C ASP A 70 -4.11 -7.51 15.18
N LEU A 71 -4.62 -8.57 15.82
CA LEU A 71 -4.66 -9.93 15.26
C LEU A 71 -5.57 -10.08 14.04
N HIS A 72 -6.45 -9.12 13.79
CA HIS A 72 -7.41 -9.18 12.69
C HIS A 72 -7.17 -8.07 11.65
N THR A 73 -6.09 -7.30 11.80
CA THR A 73 -5.75 -6.20 10.89
C THR A 73 -4.61 -6.61 9.97
N TRP A 74 -4.85 -6.53 8.68
CA TRP A 74 -3.85 -6.68 7.62
C TRP A 74 -3.50 -5.30 7.06
N THR A 75 -2.25 -5.13 6.63
CA THR A 75 -1.77 -3.84 6.14
C THR A 75 -1.44 -3.90 4.66
N ILE A 76 -1.76 -2.80 3.96
CA ILE A 76 -1.31 -2.59 2.58
C ILE A 76 0.13 -2.11 2.60
N SER A 77 0.93 -2.69 1.74
CA SER A 77 2.30 -2.29 1.47
C SER A 77 2.55 -2.35 -0.03
N GLN A 78 3.47 -1.50 -0.52
CA GLN A 78 3.95 -1.57 -1.90
C GLN A 78 2.82 -1.58 -2.93
N PHE A 79 1.86 -0.66 -2.78
CA PHE A 79 0.73 -0.51 -3.69
C PHE A 79 1.09 0.49 -4.79
N ALA A 80 1.10 0.03 -6.03
CA ALA A 80 1.53 0.84 -7.18
C ALA A 80 0.76 0.48 -8.44
N VAL A 81 0.44 1.49 -9.24
CA VAL A 81 -0.16 1.34 -10.57
C VAL A 81 0.68 2.13 -11.57
N ALA A 82 1.00 1.53 -12.71
CA ALA A 82 1.74 2.20 -13.76
C ALA A 82 1.02 3.50 -14.18
N PRO A 83 1.76 4.61 -14.40
CA PRO A 83 1.13 5.90 -14.75
C PRO A 83 0.19 5.81 -15.96
N SER A 84 0.53 5.00 -16.96
CA SER A 84 -0.29 4.79 -18.16
C SER A 84 -1.58 4.01 -17.91
N PHE A 85 -1.71 3.39 -16.73
CA PHE A 85 -2.88 2.61 -16.32
C PHE A 85 -3.69 3.28 -15.21
N LYS A 86 -3.32 4.47 -14.79
CA LYS A 86 -4.15 5.28 -13.89
C LYS A 86 -5.49 5.60 -14.57
N ASP A 87 -6.53 5.77 -13.77
CA ASP A 87 -7.91 6.04 -14.21
C ASP A 87 -8.57 4.89 -14.98
N ARG A 88 -7.97 3.69 -14.98
CA ARG A 88 -8.55 2.47 -15.55
C ARG A 88 -9.12 1.52 -14.50
N HIS A 89 -9.35 2.01 -13.29
CA HIS A 89 -9.86 1.23 -12.15
C HIS A 89 -8.98 0.05 -11.74
N LEU A 90 -7.74 -0.02 -12.21
CA LEU A 90 -6.81 -1.11 -11.88
C LEU A 90 -6.44 -1.10 -10.41
N GLY A 91 -6.18 0.07 -9.83
CA GLY A 91 -5.88 0.19 -8.40
C GLY A 91 -7.02 -0.34 -7.54
N LYS A 92 -8.25 0.00 -7.89
CA LYS A 92 -9.43 -0.50 -7.19
C LYS A 92 -9.59 -2.02 -7.33
N ALA A 93 -9.33 -2.57 -8.51
CA ALA A 93 -9.38 -4.01 -8.73
C ALA A 93 -8.32 -4.76 -7.90
N LEU A 94 -7.09 -4.24 -7.85
CA LEU A 94 -6.02 -4.79 -6.99
C LEU A 94 -6.42 -4.73 -5.52
N HIS A 95 -6.99 -3.63 -5.08
CA HIS A 95 -7.46 -3.45 -3.70
C HIS A 95 -8.57 -4.46 -3.36
N GLN A 96 -9.52 -4.67 -4.26
CA GLN A 96 -10.59 -5.65 -4.06
C GLN A 96 -10.04 -7.08 -4.00
N ALA A 97 -9.06 -7.43 -4.83
CA ALA A 97 -8.41 -8.73 -4.78
C ALA A 97 -7.65 -8.93 -3.45
N ALA A 98 -7.01 -7.87 -2.95
CA ALA A 98 -6.36 -7.89 -1.65
C ALA A 98 -7.36 -8.10 -0.51
N ILE A 99 -8.50 -7.41 -0.53
CA ILE A 99 -9.60 -7.61 0.44
C ILE A 99 -10.06 -9.07 0.45
N ALA A 100 -10.27 -9.64 -0.73
CA ALA A 100 -10.71 -11.03 -0.84
C ALA A 100 -9.71 -12.00 -0.19
N HIS A 101 -8.42 -11.78 -0.39
CA HIS A 101 -7.37 -12.57 0.25
C HIS A 101 -7.41 -12.44 1.78
N VAL A 102 -7.51 -11.22 2.28
CA VAL A 102 -7.54 -10.94 3.73
C VAL A 102 -8.75 -11.60 4.39
N LEU A 103 -9.92 -11.51 3.77
CA LEU A 103 -11.14 -12.16 4.29
C LEU A 103 -11.01 -13.68 4.34
N ARG A 104 -10.41 -14.29 3.30
CA ARG A 104 -10.19 -15.75 3.28
C ARG A 104 -9.23 -16.22 4.37
N HIS A 105 -8.40 -15.34 4.90
CA HIS A 105 -7.41 -15.64 5.95
C HIS A 105 -7.82 -15.12 7.34
N GLY A 106 -9.10 -14.80 7.51
CA GLY A 106 -9.65 -14.42 8.81
C GLY A 106 -9.43 -12.96 9.21
N GLY A 107 -8.89 -12.12 8.30
CA GLY A 107 -8.75 -10.69 8.55
C GLY A 107 -10.11 -10.01 8.62
N LYS A 108 -10.22 -9.00 9.48
CA LYS A 108 -11.45 -8.24 9.69
C LYS A 108 -11.31 -6.75 9.35
N SER A 109 -10.11 -6.29 9.15
CA SER A 109 -9.84 -4.92 8.71
C SER A 109 -8.56 -4.83 7.91
N MET A 110 -8.50 -3.81 7.06
CA MET A 110 -7.29 -3.41 6.35
C MET A 110 -6.85 -2.03 6.82
N ALA A 111 -5.56 -1.85 6.91
CA ALA A 111 -4.96 -0.58 7.31
C ALA A 111 -3.83 -0.20 6.36
N LEU A 112 -3.51 1.06 6.35
CA LEU A 112 -2.39 1.62 5.62
C LEU A 112 -1.94 2.91 6.28
N ASP A 113 -0.77 3.37 5.90
CA ASP A 113 -0.36 4.74 6.21
C ASP A 113 0.14 5.43 4.94
N THR A 114 -0.05 6.73 4.89
CA THR A 114 0.37 7.56 3.77
C THR A 114 0.71 8.96 4.26
N ALA A 115 1.44 9.71 3.44
CA ALA A 115 1.89 11.05 3.81
C ALA A 115 0.71 11.97 4.12
N ALA A 116 0.74 12.64 5.28
CA ALA A 116 -0.29 13.60 5.66
C ALA A 116 -0.51 14.70 4.59
N PRO A 117 0.53 15.19 3.89
CA PRO A 117 0.34 16.17 2.80
C PRO A 117 -0.27 15.61 1.51
N ALA A 118 -0.37 14.29 1.35
CA ALA A 118 -0.89 13.65 0.13
C ALA A 118 -2.43 13.68 0.09
N VAL A 119 -3.00 14.86 -0.02
CA VAL A 119 -4.44 15.12 0.11
C VAL A 119 -5.27 14.34 -0.91
N ALA A 120 -4.84 14.29 -2.16
CA ALA A 120 -5.56 13.57 -3.22
C ALA A 120 -5.59 12.07 -2.98
N LEU A 121 -4.47 11.50 -2.52
CA LEU A 121 -4.38 10.07 -2.21
C LEU A 121 -5.25 9.72 -0.99
N ILE A 122 -5.22 10.54 0.05
CA ILE A 122 -6.08 10.38 1.22
C ILE A 122 -7.56 10.43 0.81
N ALA A 123 -7.94 11.39 -0.04
CA ALA A 123 -9.30 11.51 -0.54
C ALA A 123 -9.75 10.25 -1.30
N MET A 124 -8.85 9.64 -2.07
CA MET A 124 -9.13 8.37 -2.76
C MET A 124 -9.44 7.26 -1.75
N TYR A 125 -8.61 7.09 -0.72
CA TYR A 125 -8.84 6.07 0.30
C TYR A 125 -10.11 6.34 1.10
N LEU A 126 -10.39 7.61 1.43
CA LEU A 126 -11.67 7.97 2.07
C LEU A 126 -12.87 7.56 1.20
N SER A 127 -12.76 7.75 -0.13
CA SER A 127 -13.82 7.34 -1.06
C SER A 127 -14.01 5.82 -1.11
N TRP A 128 -13.00 5.04 -0.74
CA TRP A 128 -13.08 3.58 -0.63
C TRP A 128 -13.60 3.10 0.74
N GLY A 129 -13.86 4.01 1.66
CA GLY A 129 -14.41 3.70 2.97
C GLY A 129 -13.40 3.71 4.12
N TYR A 130 -12.13 4.00 3.84
CA TYR A 130 -11.13 4.16 4.88
C TYR A 130 -11.43 5.40 5.74
N ARG A 131 -10.97 5.36 6.98
CA ARG A 131 -11.00 6.49 7.91
C ARG A 131 -9.64 6.71 8.51
N VAL A 132 -9.28 7.95 8.78
CA VAL A 132 -8.07 8.29 9.52
C VAL A 132 -8.27 7.91 10.99
N VAL A 133 -7.38 7.07 11.53
CA VAL A 133 -7.47 6.57 12.91
C VAL A 133 -6.24 6.93 13.75
N GLY A 134 -5.20 7.51 13.14
CA GLY A 134 -4.01 7.89 13.88
C GLY A 134 -2.94 8.51 12.99
N ARG A 135 -1.77 8.70 13.58
CA ARG A 135 -0.58 9.24 12.91
C ARG A 135 0.64 8.47 13.37
N HIS A 136 1.65 8.42 12.51
CA HIS A 136 2.95 7.83 12.85
C HIS A 136 4.06 8.54 12.09
N ASP A 137 5.21 8.67 12.72
CA ASP A 137 6.40 9.27 12.14
C ASP A 137 7.43 8.18 11.85
N TRP A 138 7.66 7.90 10.56
CA TRP A 138 8.63 6.91 10.10
C TRP A 138 10.02 7.51 9.84
N GLN A 139 10.25 8.80 10.16
CA GLN A 139 11.54 9.40 9.91
C GLN A 139 12.66 8.61 10.62
N PRO A 140 13.83 8.46 10.01
CA PRO A 140 14.29 9.08 8.77
C PRO A 140 13.93 8.33 7.47
N HIS A 141 13.18 7.22 7.52
CA HIS A 141 12.81 6.44 6.33
C HIS A 141 11.94 7.24 5.36
N THR A 142 11.07 8.08 5.90
CA THR A 142 10.28 9.05 5.18
C THR A 142 10.64 10.46 5.66
N ASN A 143 10.22 11.48 4.92
CA ASN A 143 10.42 12.89 5.28
C ASN A 143 9.11 13.61 5.63
N TYR A 144 8.12 12.87 6.08
CA TYR A 144 6.80 13.38 6.42
C TYR A 144 6.21 12.58 7.59
N VAL A 145 5.21 13.15 8.24
CA VAL A 145 4.36 12.41 9.18
C VAL A 145 3.29 11.68 8.36
N SER A 146 3.04 10.42 8.69
CA SER A 146 1.98 9.62 8.05
C SER A 146 0.68 9.73 8.81
N VAL A 147 -0.43 9.72 8.07
CA VAL A 147 -1.74 9.37 8.62
C VAL A 147 -1.94 7.88 8.52
N VAL A 148 -2.48 7.28 9.57
CA VAL A 148 -2.84 5.87 9.60
C VAL A 148 -4.33 5.77 9.32
N MET A 149 -4.70 4.91 8.37
CA MET A 149 -6.07 4.75 7.92
C MET A 149 -6.52 3.30 8.06
N SER A 150 -7.78 3.10 8.37
CA SER A 150 -8.37 1.77 8.57
C SER A 150 -9.68 1.62 7.81
N LEU A 151 -9.89 0.41 7.28
CA LEU A 151 -11.11 0.00 6.61
C LEU A 151 -11.63 -1.28 7.28
N PRO A 152 -12.76 -1.21 8.01
CA PRO A 152 -13.43 -2.42 8.46
C PRO A 152 -13.95 -3.22 7.27
N LEU A 153 -13.75 -4.54 7.30
CA LEU A 153 -14.21 -5.42 6.23
C LEU A 153 -15.52 -6.10 6.64
N ALA A 154 -16.52 -6.01 5.76
CA ALA A 154 -17.78 -6.70 5.97
C ALA A 154 -17.62 -8.17 5.59
N VAL A 155 -18.02 -9.07 6.48
CA VAL A 155 -18.14 -10.51 6.20
C VAL A 155 -19.56 -10.74 5.70
N THR A 156 -19.68 -11.12 4.44
CA THR A 156 -20.99 -11.51 3.86
C THR A 156 -21.18 -13.02 3.92
#